data_a9f3b2169d23b683d1889975d8bf4b8a
#
_entry.id   a9f3b2169d23b683d1889975d8bf4b8a
#
_cell.length_a   1.000
_cell.length_b   1.000
_cell.length_c   1.000
_cell.angle_alpha   90.00
_cell.angle_beta   90.00
_cell.angle_gamma   90.00
#
_symmetry.space_group_name_H-M   'P 1'
#
loop_
_entity.id
_entity.type
_entity.pdbx_description
1 polymer ?
#
loop_
_entity_poly.entity_id
_entity_poly.type
_entity_poly.pdbx_seq_one_letter_code
_entity_poly.pdbx_strand_id
1 'polypeptide(L)'
;VLYAEIDQFNPLNYKDFKVTNVMDKWIISKLNTLVKEVDNKLDSYDITNAALKIESFTDELSNWYVRRNRERFWSENLTDDKIGAYVTLYTVLVTLSKVAAPFVPFMTEEIYQNLVVNLDKNAPESVHLCTWPEVDEGLIDGKLEEQMDLAYKIVKLGRSARNLSNIKNRQPLSEMLISVDTLPKYLSLIHISEP
;
A
#
# COMPACT_ATOMS: atom_id res chain seq x y z
N VAL A 1 -6.67 8.25 9.56
CA VAL A 1 -7.25 8.38 10.90
C VAL A 1 -8.44 9.32 10.85
N LEU A 2 -8.28 10.62 10.58
CA LEU A 2 -9.36 11.64 10.65
C LEU A 2 -10.65 11.23 9.89
N TYR A 3 -10.57 10.78 8.65
CA TYR A 3 -11.76 10.36 7.89
C TYR A 3 -12.42 9.11 8.49
N ALA A 4 -11.63 8.16 8.99
CA ALA A 4 -12.15 6.98 9.66
C ALA A 4 -12.87 7.33 10.96
N GLU A 5 -12.40 8.35 11.69
CA GLU A 5 -13.08 8.88 12.89
C GLU A 5 -14.40 9.57 12.52
N ILE A 6 -14.41 10.39 11.46
CA ILE A 6 -15.64 11.05 10.97
C ILE A 6 -16.69 10.00 10.55
N ASP A 7 -16.26 8.94 9.89
CA ASP A 7 -17.11 7.84 9.45
C ASP A 7 -17.45 6.86 10.60
N GLN A 8 -16.95 7.08 11.81
CA GLN A 8 -17.08 6.19 12.97
C GLN A 8 -16.63 4.74 12.66
N PHE A 9 -15.64 4.62 11.78
CA PHE A 9 -15.12 3.33 11.36
C PHE A 9 -14.26 2.71 12.46
N ASN A 10 -14.62 1.48 12.88
CA ASN A 10 -13.82 0.67 13.79
C ASN A 10 -13.32 -0.60 13.08
N PRO A 11 -12.01 -0.75 12.82
CA PRO A 11 -11.47 -1.91 12.11
C PRO A 11 -11.74 -3.24 12.82
N LEU A 12 -11.94 -3.24 14.13
CA LEU A 12 -12.22 -4.45 14.91
C LEU A 12 -13.56 -5.11 14.52
N ASN A 13 -14.50 -4.33 13.98
CA ASN A 13 -15.80 -4.83 13.51
C ASN A 13 -15.72 -5.54 12.16
N TYR A 14 -14.58 -5.44 11.45
CA TYR A 14 -14.42 -5.90 10.08
C TYR A 14 -13.24 -6.88 9.90
N LYS A 15 -12.90 -7.65 10.93
CA LYS A 15 -11.76 -8.59 10.93
C LYS A 15 -11.83 -9.62 9.80
N ASP A 16 -13.04 -10.07 9.45
CA ASP A 16 -13.27 -11.09 8.40
C ASP A 16 -13.69 -10.48 7.05
N PHE A 17 -13.50 -9.17 6.88
CA PHE A 17 -13.90 -8.49 5.66
C PHE A 17 -13.06 -8.94 4.46
N LYS A 18 -13.74 -9.44 3.42
CA LYS A 18 -13.07 -9.91 2.20
C LYS A 18 -12.83 -8.74 1.25
N VAL A 19 -11.57 -8.44 1.05
CA VAL A 19 -11.13 -7.42 0.12
C VAL A 19 -11.34 -7.89 -1.33
N THR A 20 -12.05 -7.08 -2.13
CA THR A 20 -12.38 -7.39 -3.53
C THR A 20 -11.62 -6.53 -4.53
N ASN A 21 -11.32 -5.28 -4.17
CA ASN A 21 -10.67 -4.30 -5.03
C ASN A 21 -9.23 -4.72 -5.38
N VAL A 22 -8.87 -4.57 -6.65
CA VAL A 22 -7.57 -4.99 -7.17
C VAL A 22 -6.39 -4.21 -6.55
N MET A 23 -6.60 -2.91 -6.24
CA MET A 23 -5.58 -2.07 -5.60
C MET A 23 -5.30 -2.54 -4.16
N ASP A 24 -6.36 -2.95 -3.46
CA ASP A 24 -6.25 -3.45 -2.10
C ASP A 24 -5.55 -4.82 -2.08
N LYS A 25 -5.91 -5.72 -3.00
CA LYS A 25 -5.23 -7.01 -3.16
C LYS A 25 -3.75 -6.84 -3.49
N TRP A 26 -3.44 -5.90 -4.39
CA TRP A 26 -2.06 -5.61 -4.76
C TRP A 26 -1.22 -5.13 -3.57
N ILE A 27 -1.69 -4.16 -2.79
CA ILE A 27 -0.90 -3.63 -1.67
C ILE A 27 -0.75 -4.65 -0.53
N ILE A 28 -1.75 -5.52 -0.32
CA ILE A 28 -1.67 -6.63 0.64
C ILE A 28 -0.64 -7.67 0.16
N SER A 29 -0.62 -8.00 -1.13
CA SER A 29 0.39 -8.88 -1.71
C SER A 29 1.80 -8.30 -1.51
N LYS A 30 2.02 -7.05 -1.90
CA LYS A 30 3.29 -6.33 -1.71
C LYS A 30 3.72 -6.27 -0.24
N LEU A 31 2.77 -6.14 0.69
CA LEU A 31 3.05 -6.17 2.13
C LEU A 31 3.61 -7.52 2.57
N ASN A 32 2.98 -8.63 2.15
CA ASN A 32 3.46 -9.97 2.47
C ASN A 32 4.82 -10.27 1.84
N THR A 33 5.03 -9.81 0.60
CA THR A 33 6.34 -9.85 -0.07
C THR A 33 7.38 -9.06 0.70
N LEU A 34 7.04 -7.85 1.19
CA LEU A 34 7.92 -7.03 2.01
C LEU A 34 8.31 -7.75 3.31
N VAL A 35 7.34 -8.28 4.06
CA VAL A 35 7.61 -9.00 5.32
C VAL A 35 8.61 -10.13 5.07
N LYS A 36 8.37 -10.95 4.04
CA LYS A 36 9.24 -12.07 3.64
C LYS A 36 10.64 -11.60 3.27
N GLU A 37 10.76 -10.54 2.47
CA GLU A 37 12.05 -10.02 2.04
C GLU A 37 12.85 -9.39 3.19
N VAL A 38 12.19 -8.63 4.06
CA VAL A 38 12.84 -8.00 5.22
C VAL A 38 13.31 -9.06 6.20
N ASP A 39 12.51 -10.07 6.49
CA ASP A 39 12.86 -11.18 7.36
C ASP A 39 14.12 -11.91 6.86
N ASN A 40 14.14 -12.34 5.60
CA ASN A 40 15.29 -12.98 4.96
C ASN A 40 16.57 -12.09 4.99
N LYS A 41 16.40 -10.76 4.83
CA LYS A 41 17.52 -9.83 4.86
C LYS A 41 18.07 -9.63 6.26
N LEU A 42 17.20 -9.58 7.27
CA LEU A 42 17.63 -9.49 8.67
C LEU A 42 18.33 -10.78 9.11
N ASP A 43 17.86 -11.95 8.71
CA ASP A 43 18.51 -13.24 8.95
C ASP A 43 19.93 -13.30 8.37
N SER A 44 20.12 -12.65 7.22
CA SER A 44 21.46 -12.54 6.58
C SER A 44 22.28 -11.33 7.03
N TYR A 45 21.83 -10.58 8.03
CA TYR A 45 22.45 -9.33 8.51
C TYR A 45 22.56 -8.22 7.44
N ASP A 46 21.74 -8.28 6.39
CA ASP A 46 21.66 -7.25 5.34
C ASP A 46 20.73 -6.11 5.73
N ILE A 47 21.05 -5.41 6.82
CA ILE A 47 20.22 -4.40 7.46
C ILE A 47 19.93 -3.22 6.52
N THR A 48 20.94 -2.81 5.74
CA THR A 48 20.81 -1.67 4.82
C THR A 48 19.76 -1.93 3.75
N ASN A 49 19.82 -3.09 3.10
CA ASN A 49 18.84 -3.42 2.06
C ASN A 49 17.47 -3.75 2.65
N ALA A 50 17.38 -4.24 3.89
CA ALA A 50 16.10 -4.36 4.59
C ALA A 50 15.44 -2.99 4.78
N ALA A 51 16.18 -1.98 5.24
CA ALA A 51 15.69 -0.61 5.38
C ALA A 51 15.24 0.01 4.05
N LEU A 52 16.02 -0.18 2.97
CA LEU A 52 15.67 0.32 1.62
C LEU A 52 14.38 -0.33 1.08
N LYS A 53 14.10 -1.60 1.42
CA LYS A 53 12.84 -2.24 1.05
C LYS A 53 11.64 -1.62 1.78
N ILE A 54 11.78 -1.31 3.06
CA ILE A 54 10.75 -0.61 3.85
C ILE A 54 10.50 0.79 3.28
N GLU A 55 11.55 1.53 2.94
CA GLU A 55 11.46 2.85 2.31
C GLU A 55 10.71 2.79 0.98
N SER A 56 11.11 1.88 0.08
CA SER A 56 10.47 1.69 -1.22
C SER A 56 8.98 1.36 -1.10
N PHE A 57 8.63 0.45 -0.19
CA PHE A 57 7.23 0.11 0.06
C PHE A 57 6.43 1.30 0.61
N THR A 58 7.01 2.07 1.52
CA THR A 58 6.37 3.27 2.08
C THR A 58 6.10 4.32 1.00
N ASP A 59 7.03 4.48 0.05
CA ASP A 59 6.85 5.37 -1.11
C ASP A 59 5.72 4.88 -2.03
N GLU A 60 5.66 3.58 -2.34
CA GLU A 60 4.58 2.99 -3.13
C GLU A 60 3.22 3.09 -2.41
N LEU A 61 3.17 2.84 -1.10
CA LEU A 61 1.97 2.99 -0.29
C LEU A 61 1.43 4.43 -0.35
N SER A 62 2.29 5.42 -0.15
CA SER A 62 1.91 6.84 -0.12
C SER A 62 1.58 7.39 -1.50
N ASN A 63 2.51 7.25 -2.45
CA ASN A 63 2.43 7.93 -3.75
C ASN A 63 1.60 7.17 -4.79
N TRP A 64 1.37 5.88 -4.57
CA TRP A 64 0.59 5.06 -5.49
C TRP A 64 -0.73 4.61 -4.86
N TYR A 65 -0.71 3.81 -3.80
CA TYR A 65 -1.94 3.29 -3.19
C TYR A 65 -2.83 4.38 -2.60
N VAL A 66 -2.34 5.16 -1.64
CA VAL A 66 -3.15 6.18 -0.93
C VAL A 66 -3.61 7.27 -1.90
N ARG A 67 -2.70 7.76 -2.74
CA ARG A 67 -3.01 8.83 -3.69
C ARG A 67 -4.07 8.42 -4.71
N ARG A 68 -4.05 7.15 -5.19
CA ARG A 68 -5.02 6.61 -6.15
C ARG A 68 -6.39 6.35 -5.52
N ASN A 69 -6.41 5.91 -4.28
CA ASN A 69 -7.63 5.60 -3.56
C ASN A 69 -8.23 6.81 -2.82
N ARG A 70 -7.72 8.01 -3.05
CA ARG A 70 -8.17 9.22 -2.33
C ARG A 70 -9.67 9.44 -2.41
N GLU A 71 -10.28 9.26 -3.58
CA GLU A 71 -11.72 9.42 -3.78
C GLU A 71 -12.54 8.41 -2.98
N ARG A 72 -12.04 7.17 -2.83
CA ARG A 72 -12.69 6.14 -2.00
C ARG A 72 -12.75 6.56 -0.53
N PHE A 73 -11.67 7.17 -0.01
CA PHE A 73 -11.64 7.67 1.37
C PHE A 73 -12.55 8.89 1.59
N TRP A 74 -12.80 9.68 0.55
CA TRP A 74 -13.60 10.91 0.63
C TRP A 74 -15.08 10.71 0.29
N SER A 75 -15.49 9.55 -0.20
CA SER A 75 -16.91 9.29 -0.51
C SER A 75 -17.78 9.50 0.73
N GLU A 76 -19.00 10.05 0.55
CA GLU A 76 -19.88 10.38 1.66
C GLU A 76 -20.43 9.15 2.39
N ASN A 77 -20.67 8.05 1.66
CA ASN A 77 -21.26 6.84 2.20
C ASN A 77 -20.22 5.79 2.56
N LEU A 78 -20.43 5.08 3.67
CA LEU A 78 -19.62 3.93 4.08
C LEU A 78 -20.01 2.69 3.26
N THR A 79 -19.54 2.62 2.02
CA THR A 79 -19.75 1.49 1.12
C THR A 79 -18.77 0.35 1.41
N ASP A 80 -19.07 -0.86 0.93
CA ASP A 80 -18.14 -2.01 1.06
C ASP A 80 -16.76 -1.71 0.43
N ASP A 81 -16.71 -0.95 -0.66
CA ASP A 81 -15.45 -0.54 -1.27
C ASP A 81 -14.66 0.42 -0.37
N LYS A 82 -15.33 1.38 0.28
CA LYS A 82 -14.70 2.27 1.27
C LYS A 82 -14.24 1.51 2.51
N ILE A 83 -15.06 0.59 3.02
CA ILE A 83 -14.70 -0.30 4.13
C ILE A 83 -13.46 -1.11 3.76
N GLY A 84 -13.42 -1.70 2.56
CA GLY A 84 -12.26 -2.43 2.05
C GLY A 84 -10.99 -1.58 2.04
N ALA A 85 -11.08 -0.32 1.58
CA ALA A 85 -9.96 0.60 1.59
C ALA A 85 -9.45 0.91 3.02
N TYR A 86 -10.37 1.13 3.97
CA TYR A 86 -10.01 1.37 5.37
C TYR A 86 -9.38 0.14 6.04
N VAL A 87 -9.99 -1.04 5.86
CA VAL A 87 -9.46 -2.30 6.41
C VAL A 87 -8.06 -2.58 5.86
N THR A 88 -7.90 -2.43 4.55
CA THR A 88 -6.60 -2.62 3.89
C THR A 88 -5.56 -1.65 4.43
N LEU A 89 -5.87 -0.36 4.48
CA LEU A 89 -4.92 0.65 4.95
C LEU A 89 -4.56 0.44 6.43
N TYR A 90 -5.54 0.07 7.27
CA TYR A 90 -5.31 -0.28 8.67
C TYR A 90 -4.35 -1.48 8.79
N THR A 91 -4.63 -2.57 8.09
CA THR A 91 -3.79 -3.78 8.10
C THR A 91 -2.37 -3.47 7.65
N VAL A 92 -2.24 -2.71 6.55
CA VAL A 92 -0.93 -2.32 6.00
C VAL A 92 -0.15 -1.47 7.00
N LEU A 93 -0.76 -0.45 7.60
CA LEU A 93 -0.08 0.45 8.54
C LEU A 93 0.33 -0.27 9.83
N VAL A 94 -0.52 -1.13 10.39
CA VAL A 94 -0.21 -1.91 11.60
C VAL A 94 0.93 -2.90 11.33
N THR A 95 0.89 -3.62 10.22
CA THR A 95 1.95 -4.57 9.87
C THR A 95 3.25 -3.84 9.55
N LEU A 96 3.18 -2.76 8.78
CA LEU A 96 4.35 -1.92 8.46
C LEU A 96 5.00 -1.34 9.72
N SER A 97 4.19 -0.90 10.72
CA SER A 97 4.75 -0.40 11.98
C SER A 97 5.52 -1.47 12.74
N LYS A 98 5.07 -2.73 12.72
CA LYS A 98 5.80 -3.85 13.34
C LYS A 98 7.10 -4.16 12.61
N VAL A 99 7.08 -4.21 11.27
CA VAL A 99 8.27 -4.48 10.44
C VAL A 99 9.31 -3.37 10.54
N ALA A 100 8.87 -2.13 10.62
CA ALA A 100 9.74 -0.96 10.68
C ALA A 100 10.21 -0.61 12.12
N ALA A 101 9.62 -1.24 13.15
CA ALA A 101 9.95 -0.93 14.56
C ALA A 101 11.45 -1.00 14.89
N PRO A 102 12.22 -1.99 14.40
CA PRO A 102 13.66 -2.04 14.66
C PRO A 102 14.46 -0.88 14.05
N PHE A 103 13.92 -0.22 13.01
CA PHE A 103 14.60 0.85 12.25
C PHE A 103 14.18 2.25 12.72
N VAL A 104 12.90 2.44 13.00
CA VAL A 104 12.30 3.74 13.36
C VAL A 104 11.39 3.62 14.59
N PRO A 105 11.93 3.26 15.77
CA PRO A 105 11.17 2.82 16.93
C PRO A 105 10.14 3.83 17.43
N PHE A 106 10.48 5.11 17.47
CA PHE A 106 9.59 6.15 18.03
C PHE A 106 8.38 6.43 17.14
N MET A 107 8.60 6.50 15.82
CA MET A 107 7.52 6.75 14.87
C MET A 107 6.55 5.57 14.81
N THR A 108 7.09 4.35 14.78
CA THR A 108 6.26 3.14 14.73
C THR A 108 5.47 2.93 16.01
N GLU A 109 6.03 3.27 17.15
CA GLU A 109 5.31 3.27 18.43
C GLU A 109 4.13 4.25 18.39
N GLU A 110 4.34 5.48 17.96
CA GLU A 110 3.27 6.48 17.85
C GLU A 110 2.15 6.03 16.91
N ILE A 111 2.50 5.43 15.75
CA ILE A 111 1.52 4.86 14.82
C ILE A 111 0.73 3.73 15.49
N TYR A 112 1.41 2.82 16.18
CA TYR A 112 0.81 1.67 16.84
C TYR A 112 -0.12 2.09 17.99
N GLN A 113 0.29 3.04 18.82
CA GLN A 113 -0.53 3.58 19.89
C GLN A 113 -1.84 4.17 19.34
N ASN A 114 -1.74 4.96 18.27
CA ASN A 114 -2.91 5.60 17.65
C ASN A 114 -3.84 4.62 16.93
N LEU A 115 -3.29 3.59 16.29
CA LEU A 115 -4.10 2.68 15.47
C LEU A 115 -4.59 1.44 16.22
N VAL A 116 -3.85 0.97 17.23
CA VAL A 116 -4.14 -0.31 17.90
C VAL A 116 -4.51 -0.12 19.36
N VAL A 117 -3.62 0.42 20.18
CA VAL A 117 -3.82 0.49 21.63
C VAL A 117 -5.02 1.35 22.02
N ASN A 118 -5.27 2.44 21.29
CA ASN A 118 -6.44 3.29 21.53
C ASN A 118 -7.77 2.59 21.21
N LEU A 119 -7.76 1.60 20.30
CA LEU A 119 -8.96 0.88 19.88
C LEU A 119 -9.15 -0.45 20.62
N ASP A 120 -8.07 -1.19 20.86
CA ASP A 120 -8.10 -2.51 21.52
C ASP A 120 -7.22 -2.52 22.78
N LYS A 121 -7.85 -2.48 23.94
CA LYS A 121 -7.17 -2.50 25.25
C LYS A 121 -6.56 -3.86 25.61
N ASN A 122 -6.87 -4.92 24.83
CA ASN A 122 -6.28 -6.24 25.02
C ASN A 122 -5.04 -6.46 24.12
N ALA A 123 -4.75 -5.53 23.20
CA ALA A 123 -3.55 -5.59 22.40
C ALA A 123 -2.30 -5.33 23.27
N PRO A 124 -1.11 -5.80 22.83
CA PRO A 124 0.15 -5.42 23.47
C PRO A 124 0.27 -3.89 23.62
N GLU A 125 0.74 -3.44 24.76
CA GLU A 125 0.82 -2.00 25.09
C GLU A 125 1.86 -1.22 24.26
N SER A 126 2.75 -1.92 23.54
CA SER A 126 3.77 -1.34 22.69
C SER A 126 3.99 -2.19 21.44
N VAL A 127 4.34 -1.55 20.32
CA VAL A 127 4.74 -2.24 19.08
C VAL A 127 5.93 -3.17 19.31
N HIS A 128 6.81 -2.82 20.24
CA HIS A 128 8.02 -3.56 20.58
C HIS A 128 7.74 -4.86 21.38
N LEU A 129 6.52 -5.02 21.91
CA LEU A 129 6.06 -6.23 22.58
C LEU A 129 5.28 -7.15 21.62
N CYS A 130 5.08 -6.73 20.38
CA CYS A 130 4.41 -7.55 19.38
C CYS A 130 5.35 -8.63 18.83
N THR A 131 4.75 -9.75 18.43
CA THR A 131 5.45 -10.75 17.61
C THR A 131 5.72 -10.21 16.21
N TRP A 132 6.81 -10.70 15.59
CA TRP A 132 7.08 -10.42 14.18
C TRP A 132 5.90 -10.86 13.31
N PRO A 133 5.53 -10.09 12.27
CA PRO A 133 4.40 -10.46 11.42
C PRO A 133 4.68 -11.75 10.65
N GLU A 134 3.70 -12.64 10.65
CA GLU A 134 3.75 -13.86 9.84
C GLU A 134 3.38 -13.54 8.38
N VAL A 135 4.03 -14.23 7.45
CA VAL A 135 3.77 -14.11 6.01
C VAL A 135 2.60 -15.03 5.64
N ASP A 136 1.56 -14.48 5.04
CA ASP A 136 0.54 -15.29 4.37
C ASP A 136 0.89 -15.44 2.89
N GLU A 137 1.50 -16.57 2.54
CA GLU A 137 1.90 -16.86 1.15
C GLU A 137 0.69 -16.98 0.21
N GLY A 138 -0.50 -17.28 0.73
CA GLY A 138 -1.74 -17.35 -0.05
C GLY A 138 -2.21 -15.97 -0.56
N LEU A 139 -1.74 -14.89 0.06
CA LEU A 139 -2.04 -13.52 -0.33
C LEU A 139 -0.99 -12.92 -1.29
N ILE A 140 0.12 -13.61 -1.55
CA ILE A 140 1.16 -13.17 -2.49
C ILE A 140 0.73 -13.51 -3.92
N ASP A 141 0.48 -12.49 -4.72
CA ASP A 141 0.20 -12.60 -6.16
C ASP A 141 1.30 -11.89 -6.95
N GLY A 142 2.41 -12.60 -7.19
CA GLY A 142 3.56 -12.06 -7.93
C GLY A 142 3.21 -11.57 -9.33
N LYS A 143 2.20 -12.17 -9.97
CA LYS A 143 1.74 -11.74 -11.29
C LYS A 143 1.04 -10.39 -11.23
N LEU A 144 0.20 -10.18 -10.22
CA LEU A 144 -0.45 -8.88 -9.98
C LEU A 144 0.58 -7.81 -9.64
N GLU A 145 1.60 -8.15 -8.84
CA GLU A 145 2.69 -7.22 -8.49
C GLU A 145 3.46 -6.78 -9.73
N GLU A 146 3.88 -7.71 -10.60
CA GLU A 146 4.56 -7.41 -11.86
C GLU A 146 3.72 -6.52 -12.79
N GLN A 147 2.42 -6.78 -12.87
CA GLN A 147 1.49 -6.00 -13.69
C GLN A 147 1.37 -4.56 -13.20
N MET A 148 1.24 -4.38 -11.89
CA MET A 148 1.14 -3.06 -11.28
C MET A 148 2.45 -2.30 -11.35
N ASP A 149 3.59 -2.97 -11.19
CA ASP A 149 4.91 -2.36 -11.37
C ASP A 149 5.10 -1.85 -12.81
N LEU A 150 4.64 -2.62 -13.80
CA LEU A 150 4.65 -2.19 -15.21
C LEU A 150 3.74 -0.96 -15.41
N ALA A 151 2.50 -1.01 -14.90
CA ALA A 151 1.56 0.11 -14.99
C ALA A 151 2.14 1.38 -14.35
N TYR A 152 2.76 1.24 -13.17
CA TYR A 152 3.42 2.35 -12.48
C TYR A 152 4.57 2.94 -13.28
N LYS A 153 5.43 2.09 -13.88
CA LYS A 153 6.52 2.54 -14.77
C LYS A 153 5.99 3.31 -15.96
N ILE A 154 4.93 2.84 -16.62
CA ILE A 154 4.30 3.50 -17.77
C ILE A 154 3.78 4.88 -17.38
N VAL A 155 3.03 4.99 -16.27
CA VAL A 155 2.52 6.28 -15.79
C VAL A 155 3.65 7.24 -15.42
N LYS A 156 4.71 6.74 -14.78
CA LYS A 156 5.89 7.55 -14.43
C LYS A 156 6.60 8.08 -15.66
N LEU A 157 6.81 7.24 -16.69
CA LEU A 157 7.41 7.63 -17.96
C LEU A 157 6.52 8.64 -18.72
N GLY A 158 5.21 8.41 -18.76
CA GLY A 158 4.27 9.34 -19.39
C GLY A 158 4.28 10.73 -18.74
N ARG A 159 4.32 10.80 -17.41
CA ARG A 159 4.46 12.07 -16.68
C ARG A 159 5.80 12.74 -16.95
N SER A 160 6.89 11.98 -16.99
CA SER A 160 8.22 12.50 -17.33
C SER A 160 8.25 13.07 -18.74
N ALA A 161 7.70 12.36 -19.74
CA ALA A 161 7.60 12.83 -21.12
C ALA A 161 6.78 14.13 -21.24
N ARG A 162 5.66 14.25 -20.51
CA ARG A 162 4.87 15.48 -20.44
C ARG A 162 5.68 16.66 -19.86
N ASN A 163 6.42 16.42 -18.78
CA ASN A 163 7.26 17.44 -18.16
C ASN A 163 8.36 17.91 -19.12
N LEU A 164 9.03 17.00 -19.83
CA LEU A 164 10.06 17.33 -20.82
C LEU A 164 9.50 18.14 -22.00
N SER A 165 8.25 17.87 -22.37
CA SER A 165 7.56 18.58 -23.46
C SER A 165 6.81 19.84 -22.99
N ASN A 166 6.94 20.24 -21.72
CA ASN A 166 6.21 21.34 -21.09
C ASN A 166 4.67 21.22 -21.20
N ILE A 167 4.14 20.01 -21.30
CA ILE A 167 2.70 19.74 -21.35
C ILE A 167 2.18 19.58 -19.91
N LYS A 168 1.16 20.35 -19.55
CA LYS A 168 0.55 20.25 -18.21
C LYS A 168 -0.06 18.86 -18.00
N ASN A 169 0.12 18.30 -16.80
CA ASN A 169 -0.43 16.96 -16.47
C ASN A 169 -1.96 16.85 -16.66
N ARG A 170 -2.69 17.95 -16.46
CA ARG A 170 -4.16 18.03 -16.65
C ARG A 170 -4.59 18.30 -18.10
N GLN A 171 -3.66 18.52 -19.04
CA GLN A 171 -4.00 18.73 -20.43
C GLN A 171 -4.33 17.39 -21.08
N PRO A 172 -5.55 17.21 -21.63
CA PRO A 172 -5.90 15.96 -22.31
C PRO A 172 -5.04 15.79 -23.56
N LEU A 173 -4.64 14.56 -23.86
CA LEU A 173 -3.97 14.15 -25.08
C LEU A 173 -4.82 13.10 -25.77
N SER A 174 -4.77 13.06 -27.10
CA SER A 174 -5.56 12.10 -27.89
C SER A 174 -5.06 10.66 -27.75
N GLU A 175 -3.75 10.49 -27.53
CA GLU A 175 -3.12 9.17 -27.44
C GLU A 175 -1.78 9.23 -26.73
N MET A 176 -1.36 8.07 -26.21
CA MET A 176 -0.03 7.82 -25.69
C MET A 176 0.52 6.56 -26.36
N LEU A 177 1.63 6.71 -27.09
CA LEU A 177 2.31 5.60 -27.72
C LEU A 177 3.37 5.02 -26.78
N ILE A 178 3.32 3.71 -26.54
CA ILE A 178 4.27 2.99 -25.69
C ILE A 178 4.97 1.96 -26.55
N SER A 179 6.30 2.05 -26.64
CA SER A 179 7.12 1.02 -27.28
C SER A 179 7.45 -0.05 -26.23
N VAL A 180 6.98 -1.26 -26.44
CA VAL A 180 7.30 -2.45 -25.62
C VAL A 180 7.61 -3.60 -26.56
N ASP A 181 8.69 -4.32 -26.28
CA ASP A 181 9.10 -5.49 -27.07
C ASP A 181 8.09 -6.64 -26.95
N THR A 182 7.36 -6.69 -25.83
CA THR A 182 6.22 -7.59 -25.60
C THR A 182 5.11 -6.81 -24.91
N LEU A 183 3.96 -6.68 -25.58
CA LEU A 183 2.74 -6.12 -24.99
C LEU A 183 2.09 -7.19 -24.09
N PRO A 184 2.20 -7.09 -22.77
CA PRO A 184 1.39 -7.93 -21.90
C PRO A 184 -0.08 -7.51 -22.07
N LYS A 185 -1.03 -8.48 -22.01
CA LYS A 185 -2.48 -8.27 -22.09
C LYS A 185 -3.08 -7.37 -20.97
N TYR A 186 -2.26 -6.57 -20.28
CA TYR A 186 -2.59 -5.93 -18.99
C TYR A 186 -2.78 -4.41 -19.05
N LEU A 187 -2.94 -3.86 -20.26
CA LEU A 187 -3.22 -2.42 -20.45
C LEU A 187 -4.52 -1.94 -19.77
N SER A 188 -5.43 -2.86 -19.41
CA SER A 188 -6.64 -2.54 -18.66
C SER A 188 -6.36 -1.95 -17.27
N LEU A 189 -5.20 -2.24 -16.66
CA LEU A 189 -4.81 -1.66 -15.37
C LEU A 189 -4.37 -0.20 -15.47
N ILE A 190 -4.04 0.30 -16.66
CA ILE A 190 -3.67 1.70 -16.87
C ILE A 190 -4.88 2.61 -16.68
N HIS A 191 -6.09 2.18 -17.05
CA HIS A 191 -7.31 2.92 -16.80
C HIS A 191 -7.63 3.08 -15.31
N ILE A 192 -7.19 2.14 -14.47
CA ILE A 192 -7.29 2.24 -13.00
C ILE A 192 -6.29 3.28 -12.47
N SER A 193 -5.26 3.60 -13.24
CA SER A 193 -4.12 4.42 -12.81
C SER A 193 -4.16 5.88 -13.24
N GLU A 194 -5.12 6.32 -14.04
CA GLU A 194 -5.28 7.75 -14.37
C GLU A 194 -6.31 8.44 -13.47
N PRO A 195 -5.99 9.64 -12.93
CA PRO A 195 -6.92 10.44 -12.14
C PRO A 195 -7.98 11.10 -13.02
#